data_1a58a0d971515d4c17c44a045f659bc9
#
_entry.id   1a58a0d971515d4c17c44a045f659bc9
#
_cell.length_a   1.000
_cell.length_b   1.000
_cell.length_c   1.000
_cell.angle_alpha   90.00
_cell.angle_beta   90.00
_cell.angle_gamma   90.00
#
_symmetry.space_group_name_H-M   'P 1'
#
loop_
_entity.id
_entity.type
_entity.pdbx_description
1 polymer ?
#
loop_
_entity_poly.entity_id
_entity_poly.type
_entity_poly.pdbx_seq_one_letter_code
_entity_poly.pdbx_strand_id
1 'polypeptide(L)'
;MLRSAAKNWSAVTVVCNPENYAKIIAEIRETGNTTKETRLQLSAEAYTHTAEYDMMIATYMRKAAGLNEKLFLEYDLKQSLRYGENPHQNAKFYATLDKVPFSLATAEQLNGKELSYNNIQDANAALNIVREFDAPFCVGLKHMNPCGAAIGTDVVDAWTKAYEADKVSIFGGIVAVNREVNKEVAELMKPIFLEII
;
A
#
# COMPACT_ATOMS: atom_id res chain seq x y z
N MET A 1 -12.79 29.12 10.30
CA MET A 1 -11.55 29.93 10.20
C MET A 1 -10.52 29.25 9.27
N LEU A 2 -10.18 27.96 9.42
CA LEU A 2 -9.18 27.28 8.55
C LEU A 2 -9.43 27.46 7.06
N ARG A 3 -10.63 27.14 6.56
CA ARG A 3 -10.98 27.28 5.13
C ARG A 3 -10.88 28.73 4.62
N SER A 4 -11.19 29.70 5.48
CA SER A 4 -11.05 31.12 5.11
C SER A 4 -9.58 31.54 4.99
N ALA A 5 -8.73 31.07 5.89
CA ALA A 5 -7.28 31.27 5.83
C ALA A 5 -6.67 30.55 4.60
N ALA A 6 -7.02 29.28 4.39
CA ALA A 6 -6.55 28.49 3.26
C ALA A 6 -6.92 29.10 1.90
N LYS A 7 -8.13 29.68 1.78
CA LYS A 7 -8.56 30.37 0.57
C LYS A 7 -7.65 31.56 0.19
N ASN A 8 -7.03 32.18 1.18
CA ASN A 8 -6.14 33.34 1.00
C ASN A 8 -4.64 32.96 1.01
N TRP A 9 -4.31 31.75 0.62
CA TRP A 9 -2.96 31.19 0.65
C TRP A 9 -1.89 32.05 -0.01
N SER A 10 -2.26 32.88 -1.00
CA SER A 10 -1.30 33.77 -1.65
C SER A 10 -0.62 34.73 -0.67
N ALA A 11 -1.28 35.06 0.45
CA ALA A 11 -0.81 35.97 1.47
C ALA A 11 -0.83 35.40 2.90
N VAL A 12 -1.51 34.28 3.13
CA VAL A 12 -1.73 33.71 4.45
C VAL A 12 -1.09 32.32 4.56
N THR A 13 -0.30 32.11 5.60
CA THR A 13 0.22 30.80 6.01
C THR A 13 -0.76 30.16 6.95
N VAL A 14 -1.54 29.18 6.49
CA VAL A 14 -2.44 28.38 7.31
C VAL A 14 -1.75 27.09 7.75
N VAL A 15 -1.80 26.75 9.02
CA VAL A 15 -1.18 25.53 9.56
C VAL A 15 -2.21 24.76 10.35
N CYS A 16 -2.59 23.58 9.93
CA CYS A 16 -3.50 22.68 10.64
C CYS A 16 -2.79 21.46 11.26
N ASN A 17 -1.58 21.12 10.79
CA ASN A 17 -0.78 20.02 11.29
C ASN A 17 0.46 20.55 12.05
N PRO A 18 0.62 20.23 13.36
CA PRO A 18 1.79 20.63 14.15
C PRO A 18 3.13 20.14 13.60
N GLU A 19 3.17 19.04 12.85
CA GLU A 19 4.39 18.53 12.23
C GLU A 19 5.05 19.52 11.27
N ASN A 20 4.27 20.44 10.70
CA ASN A 20 4.77 21.49 9.82
C ASN A 20 5.47 22.66 10.56
N TYR A 21 5.34 22.74 11.89
CA TYR A 21 5.86 23.91 12.64
C TYR A 21 7.37 24.09 12.47
N ALA A 22 8.15 23.00 12.56
CA ALA A 22 9.61 23.07 12.43
C ALA A 22 10.05 23.61 11.07
N LYS A 23 9.44 23.12 9.99
CA LYS A 23 9.68 23.56 8.62
C LYS A 23 9.37 25.06 8.45
N ILE A 24 8.20 25.48 8.93
CA ILE A 24 7.73 26.87 8.79
C ILE A 24 8.63 27.82 9.59
N ILE A 25 9.01 27.45 10.82
CA ILE A 25 9.91 28.27 11.65
C ILE A 25 11.26 28.42 10.98
N ALA A 26 11.81 27.34 10.40
CA ALA A 26 13.09 27.39 9.69
C ALA A 26 13.02 28.36 8.50
N GLU A 27 11.97 28.26 7.66
CA GLU A 27 11.78 29.10 6.50
C GLU A 27 11.63 30.59 6.87
N ILE A 28 10.87 30.91 7.92
CA ILE A 28 10.72 32.28 8.43
C ILE A 28 12.04 32.83 8.98
N ARG A 29 12.83 32.00 9.67
CA ARG A 29 14.15 32.43 10.19
C ARG A 29 15.15 32.72 9.08
N GLU A 30 15.09 31.97 7.99
CA GLU A 30 15.99 32.13 6.85
C GLU A 30 15.62 33.32 5.95
N THR A 31 14.34 33.48 5.65
CA THR A 31 13.88 34.41 4.61
C THR A 31 12.98 35.53 5.14
N GLY A 32 12.58 35.49 6.40
CA GLY A 32 11.63 36.43 7.02
C GLY A 32 10.16 36.16 6.68
N ASN A 33 9.86 35.17 5.83
CA ASN A 33 8.50 34.82 5.40
C ASN A 33 8.44 33.36 4.94
N THR A 34 7.23 32.86 4.68
CA THR A 34 7.01 31.59 3.97
C THR A 34 6.96 31.80 2.45
N THR A 35 7.37 30.81 1.68
CA THR A 35 7.27 30.85 0.22
C THR A 35 5.81 30.69 -0.25
N LYS A 36 5.52 31.05 -1.50
CA LYS A 36 4.20 30.81 -2.09
C LYS A 36 3.91 29.30 -2.20
N GLU A 37 4.90 28.52 -2.53
CA GLU A 37 4.84 27.06 -2.65
C GLU A 37 4.46 26.43 -1.31
N THR A 38 5.12 26.81 -0.22
CA THR A 38 4.79 26.38 1.14
C THR A 38 3.36 26.75 1.51
N ARG A 39 2.94 27.98 1.26
CA ARG A 39 1.55 28.39 1.53
C ARG A 39 0.51 27.64 0.72
N LEU A 40 0.78 27.32 -0.55
CA LEU A 40 -0.11 26.52 -1.38
C LEU A 40 -0.23 25.08 -0.87
N GLN A 41 0.89 24.46 -0.49
CA GLN A 41 0.90 23.12 0.12
C GLN A 41 0.07 23.09 1.41
N LEU A 42 0.33 24.00 2.33
CA LEU A 42 -0.41 24.11 3.59
C LEU A 42 -1.90 24.41 3.39
N SER A 43 -2.25 25.17 2.36
CA SER A 43 -3.65 25.40 1.98
C SER A 43 -4.31 24.09 1.52
N ALA A 44 -3.64 23.31 0.69
CA ALA A 44 -4.16 22.01 0.26
C ALA A 44 -4.37 21.06 1.45
N GLU A 45 -3.38 20.98 2.37
CA GLU A 45 -3.51 20.20 3.61
C GLU A 45 -4.70 20.64 4.46
N ALA A 46 -4.90 21.96 4.63
CA ALA A 46 -6.02 22.49 5.39
C ALA A 46 -7.39 22.16 4.75
N TYR A 47 -7.48 22.15 3.43
CA TYR A 47 -8.71 21.73 2.74
C TYR A 47 -8.93 20.23 2.85
N THR A 48 -7.88 19.39 2.72
CA THR A 48 -7.97 17.95 2.95
C THR A 48 -8.47 17.66 4.37
N HIS A 49 -7.82 18.20 5.39
CA HIS A 49 -8.20 18.04 6.79
C HIS A 49 -9.67 18.44 7.06
N THR A 50 -10.15 19.54 6.48
CA THR A 50 -11.55 19.95 6.66
C THR A 50 -12.52 19.08 5.88
N ALA A 51 -12.14 18.53 4.72
CA ALA A 51 -12.97 17.61 3.95
C ALA A 51 -13.18 16.27 4.69
N GLU A 52 -12.10 15.70 5.25
CA GLU A 52 -12.14 14.49 6.08
C GLU A 52 -13.08 14.69 7.29
N TYR A 53 -12.93 15.82 7.98
CA TYR A 53 -13.78 16.18 9.12
C TYR A 53 -15.24 16.33 8.71
N ASP A 54 -15.53 17.01 7.60
CA ASP A 54 -16.89 17.17 7.08
C ASP A 54 -17.51 15.83 6.66
N MET A 55 -16.72 14.89 6.12
CA MET A 55 -17.21 13.53 5.81
C MET A 55 -17.61 12.76 7.07
N MET A 56 -16.82 12.84 8.15
CA MET A 56 -17.17 12.23 9.44
C MET A 56 -18.46 12.82 10.01
N ILE A 57 -18.58 14.15 10.02
CA ILE A 57 -19.80 14.85 10.48
C ILE A 57 -21.01 14.44 9.64
N ALA A 58 -20.87 14.46 8.31
CA ALA A 58 -21.96 14.09 7.40
C ALA A 58 -22.45 12.66 7.64
N THR A 59 -21.53 11.72 7.87
CA THR A 59 -21.86 10.33 8.19
C THR A 59 -22.64 10.23 9.50
N TYR A 60 -22.16 10.88 10.55
CA TYR A 60 -22.82 10.92 11.85
C TYR A 60 -24.24 11.54 11.77
N MET A 61 -24.33 12.73 11.15
CA MET A 61 -25.60 13.49 11.09
C MET A 61 -26.63 12.78 10.22
N ARG A 62 -26.22 12.11 9.12
CA ARG A 62 -27.13 11.32 8.29
C ARG A 62 -27.73 10.17 9.09
N LYS A 63 -26.91 9.47 9.89
CA LYS A 63 -27.37 8.40 10.77
C LYS A 63 -28.35 8.94 11.83
N ALA A 64 -28.01 10.05 12.50
CA ALA A 64 -28.86 10.69 13.50
C ALA A 64 -30.23 11.17 12.94
N ALA A 65 -30.24 11.62 11.69
CA ALA A 65 -31.43 12.08 10.98
C ALA A 65 -32.26 10.95 10.33
N GLY A 66 -31.84 9.68 10.45
CA GLY A 66 -32.51 8.55 9.81
C GLY A 66 -32.47 8.58 8.26
N LEU A 67 -31.50 9.27 7.68
CA LEU A 67 -31.31 9.33 6.23
C LEU A 67 -30.57 8.08 5.72
N ASN A 68 -30.80 7.75 4.45
CA ASN A 68 -30.05 6.66 3.80
C ASN A 68 -28.54 6.84 3.96
N GLU A 69 -27.84 5.73 4.18
CA GLU A 69 -26.40 5.69 4.26
C GLU A 69 -25.75 6.22 2.97
N LYS A 70 -24.61 6.89 3.11
CA LYS A 70 -23.78 7.33 1.99
C LYS A 70 -22.34 6.90 2.27
N LEU A 71 -21.76 6.14 1.35
CA LEU A 71 -20.39 5.69 1.43
C LEU A 71 -19.46 6.80 0.98
N PHE A 72 -18.50 7.17 1.82
CA PHE A 72 -17.36 8.02 1.50
C PHE A 72 -16.11 7.14 1.53
N LEU A 73 -15.29 7.21 0.50
CA LEU A 73 -14.05 6.45 0.37
C LEU A 73 -12.89 7.42 0.22
N GLU A 74 -11.85 7.18 1.00
CA GLU A 74 -10.63 7.96 1.00
C GLU A 74 -9.43 7.02 1.03
N TYR A 75 -8.44 7.30 0.17
CA TYR A 75 -7.24 6.49 0.01
C TYR A 75 -6.04 7.37 -0.29
N ASP A 76 -4.89 7.05 0.31
CA ASP A 76 -3.62 7.68 0.01
C ASP A 76 -2.95 7.02 -1.19
N LEU A 77 -2.41 7.81 -2.10
CA LEU A 77 -1.61 7.31 -3.20
C LEU A 77 -0.29 6.76 -2.67
N LYS A 78 -0.11 5.43 -2.74
CA LYS A 78 1.14 4.76 -2.36
C LYS A 78 2.15 4.75 -3.50
N GLN A 79 1.70 4.45 -4.72
CA GLN A 79 2.58 4.31 -5.88
C GLN A 79 1.84 4.60 -7.19
N SER A 80 2.48 5.37 -8.08
CA SER A 80 2.07 5.45 -9.49
C SER A 80 2.74 4.30 -10.24
N LEU A 81 1.94 3.44 -10.88
CA LEU A 81 2.45 2.27 -11.59
C LEU A 81 2.88 2.65 -13.01
N ARG A 82 3.84 1.92 -13.57
CA ARG A 82 4.34 2.17 -14.93
C ARG A 82 3.26 2.02 -15.99
N TYR A 83 2.34 1.06 -15.80
CA TYR A 83 1.16 0.78 -16.63
C TYR A 83 0.16 -0.04 -15.82
N GLY A 84 -1.05 -0.21 -16.32
CA GLY A 84 -2.09 -1.03 -15.74
C GLY A 84 -1.93 -2.51 -16.08
N GLU A 85 -3.05 -3.20 -16.31
CA GLU A 85 -3.05 -4.58 -16.79
C GLU A 85 -2.37 -4.68 -18.16
N ASN A 86 -2.59 -3.68 -19.01
CA ASN A 86 -1.97 -3.59 -20.33
C ASN A 86 -1.07 -2.33 -20.45
N PRO A 87 -0.05 -2.34 -21.33
CA PRO A 87 0.95 -1.27 -21.42
C PRO A 87 0.41 0.14 -21.73
N HIS A 88 -0.75 0.24 -22.34
CA HIS A 88 -1.38 1.52 -22.69
C HIS A 88 -2.28 2.11 -21.58
N GLN A 89 -2.47 1.39 -20.48
CA GLN A 89 -3.31 1.80 -19.36
C GLN A 89 -2.48 2.49 -18.27
N ASN A 90 -3.04 3.53 -17.70
CA ASN A 90 -2.49 4.11 -16.48
C ASN A 90 -3.05 3.37 -15.25
N ALA A 91 -2.23 3.18 -14.24
CA ALA A 91 -2.65 2.60 -12.97
C ALA A 91 -1.97 3.26 -11.78
N LYS A 92 -2.63 3.20 -10.64
CA LYS A 92 -2.15 3.73 -9.37
C LYS A 92 -2.52 2.76 -8.26
N PHE A 93 -1.62 2.62 -7.32
CA PHE A 93 -1.83 1.83 -6.11
C PHE A 93 -2.09 2.76 -4.94
N TYR A 94 -3.21 2.56 -4.28
CA TYR A 94 -3.64 3.35 -3.14
C TYR A 94 -3.68 2.49 -1.88
N ALA A 95 -3.42 3.10 -0.74
CA ALA A 95 -3.59 2.50 0.57
C ALA A 95 -4.79 3.13 1.31
N THR A 96 -5.43 2.37 2.17
CA THR A 96 -6.38 2.91 3.15
C THR A 96 -5.65 3.77 4.17
N LEU A 97 -6.32 4.77 4.74
CA LEU A 97 -5.76 5.62 5.81
C LEU A 97 -5.40 4.79 7.03
N ASP A 98 -6.24 3.83 7.39
CA ASP A 98 -5.93 2.87 8.43
C ASP A 98 -4.93 1.84 7.90
N LYS A 99 -3.84 1.64 8.64
CA LYS A 99 -2.87 0.59 8.34
C LYS A 99 -3.49 -0.77 8.58
N VAL A 100 -4.01 -1.40 7.53
CA VAL A 100 -4.54 -2.77 7.60
C VAL A 100 -3.35 -3.73 7.73
N PRO A 101 -3.24 -4.47 8.85
CA PRO A 101 -2.18 -5.45 9.02
C PRO A 101 -2.22 -6.52 7.90
N PHE A 102 -1.06 -7.03 7.55
CA PHE A 102 -0.92 -8.09 6.54
C PHE A 102 -1.53 -7.72 5.17
N SER A 103 -1.49 -6.45 4.79
CA SER A 103 -1.84 -6.02 3.45
C SER A 103 -0.59 -5.70 2.63
N LEU A 104 -0.66 -5.87 1.33
CA LEU A 104 0.44 -5.50 0.43
C LEU A 104 0.75 -3.98 0.51
N ALA A 105 -0.26 -3.17 0.84
CA ALA A 105 -0.08 -1.73 1.03
C ALA A 105 0.80 -1.38 2.24
N THR A 106 0.88 -2.25 3.24
CA THR A 106 1.73 -2.08 4.44
C THR A 106 3.00 -2.92 4.41
N ALA A 107 3.20 -3.71 3.34
CA ALA A 107 4.39 -4.53 3.18
C ALA A 107 5.65 -3.67 2.96
N GLU A 108 6.77 -4.14 3.50
CA GLU A 108 8.09 -3.59 3.27
C GLU A 108 8.77 -4.35 2.13
N GLN A 109 9.19 -3.63 1.11
CA GLN A 109 9.96 -4.20 0.02
C GLN A 109 11.45 -4.19 0.39
N LEU A 110 12.03 -5.36 0.63
CA LEU A 110 13.42 -5.50 1.06
C LEU A 110 14.41 -5.43 -0.11
N ASN A 111 13.98 -5.81 -1.31
CA ASN A 111 14.84 -5.84 -2.49
C ASN A 111 14.02 -5.76 -3.78
N GLY A 112 14.68 -5.47 -4.89
CA GLY A 112 14.11 -5.56 -6.23
C GLY A 112 13.52 -4.25 -6.75
N LYS A 113 12.78 -4.36 -7.85
CA LYS A 113 12.14 -3.23 -8.55
C LYS A 113 10.76 -2.95 -7.97
N GLU A 114 10.26 -1.75 -8.20
CA GLU A 114 8.86 -1.41 -7.93
C GLU A 114 7.90 -2.40 -8.62
N LEU A 115 6.86 -2.80 -7.89
CA LEU A 115 5.89 -3.77 -8.38
C LEU A 115 5.07 -3.20 -9.54
N SER A 116 4.79 -4.04 -10.51
CA SER A 116 3.82 -3.76 -11.58
C SER A 116 2.38 -4.00 -11.09
N TYR A 117 1.40 -3.59 -11.89
CA TYR A 117 -0.01 -3.89 -11.64
C TYR A 117 -0.25 -5.39 -11.46
N ASN A 118 0.27 -6.22 -12.39
CA ASN A 118 0.12 -7.67 -12.32
C ASN A 118 0.83 -8.28 -11.10
N ASN A 119 2.04 -7.78 -10.76
CA ASN A 119 2.74 -8.21 -9.56
C ASN A 119 1.93 -7.92 -8.28
N ILE A 120 1.29 -6.75 -8.18
CA ILE A 120 0.43 -6.40 -7.04
C ILE A 120 -0.77 -7.34 -6.94
N GLN A 121 -1.42 -7.67 -8.05
CA GLN A 121 -2.54 -8.61 -8.07
C GLN A 121 -2.11 -10.00 -7.63
N ASP A 122 -1.03 -10.52 -8.21
CA ASP A 122 -0.52 -11.85 -7.91
C ASP A 122 -0.03 -11.95 -6.45
N ALA A 123 0.76 -10.96 -5.98
CA ALA A 123 1.24 -10.93 -4.60
C ALA A 123 0.07 -10.82 -3.59
N ASN A 124 -0.97 -10.02 -3.89
CA ASN A 124 -2.14 -9.94 -3.04
C ASN A 124 -2.93 -11.26 -3.01
N ALA A 125 -3.06 -11.95 -4.14
CA ALA A 125 -3.68 -13.28 -4.19
C ALA A 125 -2.86 -14.29 -3.37
N ALA A 126 -1.53 -14.30 -3.52
CA ALA A 126 -0.63 -15.16 -2.74
C ALA A 126 -0.75 -14.90 -1.23
N LEU A 127 -0.74 -13.62 -0.83
CA LEU A 127 -0.90 -13.22 0.57
C LEU A 127 -2.24 -13.67 1.16
N ASN A 128 -3.32 -13.56 0.40
CA ASN A 128 -4.64 -14.01 0.85
C ASN A 128 -4.68 -15.53 1.05
N ILE A 129 -4.02 -16.30 0.19
CA ILE A 129 -3.98 -17.76 0.31
C ILE A 129 -3.15 -18.20 1.51
N VAL A 130 -1.92 -17.65 1.71
CA VAL A 130 -1.07 -18.08 2.83
C VAL A 130 -1.65 -17.76 4.20
N ARG A 131 -2.53 -16.77 4.29
CA ARG A 131 -3.21 -16.38 5.54
C ARG A 131 -4.26 -17.37 6.02
N GLU A 132 -4.73 -18.25 5.15
CA GLU A 132 -5.71 -19.27 5.50
C GLU A 132 -5.09 -20.46 6.26
N PHE A 133 -3.75 -20.50 6.41
CA PHE A 133 -3.04 -21.64 6.97
C PHE A 133 -2.20 -21.25 8.20
N ASP A 134 -2.43 -21.94 9.32
CA ASP A 134 -1.61 -21.79 10.54
C ASP A 134 -0.32 -22.63 10.51
N ALA A 135 -0.35 -23.79 9.87
CA ALA A 135 0.85 -24.63 9.68
C ALA A 135 1.83 -23.98 8.70
N PRO A 136 3.14 -24.34 8.72
CA PRO A 136 4.07 -23.91 7.70
C PRO A 136 3.54 -24.21 6.31
N PHE A 137 3.37 -23.15 5.50
CA PHE A 137 2.70 -23.27 4.22
C PHE A 137 3.45 -22.44 3.16
N CYS A 138 3.46 -22.97 1.94
CA CYS A 138 4.02 -22.31 0.77
C CYS A 138 3.03 -22.38 -0.40
N VAL A 139 2.92 -21.30 -1.15
CA VAL A 139 2.18 -21.27 -2.41
C VAL A 139 3.01 -20.58 -3.50
N GLY A 140 3.09 -21.22 -4.66
CA GLY A 140 3.55 -20.63 -5.91
C GLY A 140 2.36 -20.25 -6.77
N LEU A 141 2.34 -19.00 -7.27
CA LEU A 141 1.25 -18.46 -8.08
C LEU A 141 1.71 -17.99 -9.43
N LYS A 142 0.80 -18.06 -10.38
CA LYS A 142 0.88 -17.39 -11.66
C LYS A 142 -0.51 -16.92 -12.10
N HIS A 143 -0.65 -15.65 -12.47
CA HIS A 143 -1.93 -15.07 -12.88
C HIS A 143 -3.04 -15.28 -11.82
N MET A 144 -2.71 -14.98 -10.55
CA MET A 144 -3.57 -15.12 -9.37
C MET A 144 -4.05 -16.55 -9.05
N ASN A 145 -3.51 -17.56 -9.75
CA ASN A 145 -3.88 -18.96 -9.53
C ASN A 145 -2.68 -19.77 -9.02
N PRO A 146 -2.89 -20.63 -8.00
CA PRO A 146 -1.83 -21.52 -7.54
C PRO A 146 -1.41 -22.51 -8.63
N CYS A 147 -0.10 -22.62 -8.87
CA CYS A 147 0.49 -23.72 -9.62
C CYS A 147 1.09 -24.79 -8.70
N GLY A 148 1.38 -24.43 -7.44
CA GLY A 148 1.80 -25.35 -6.41
C GLY A 148 1.48 -24.79 -5.04
N ALA A 149 0.95 -25.63 -4.15
CA ALA A 149 0.62 -25.23 -2.78
C ALA A 149 0.79 -26.43 -1.84
N ALA A 150 1.44 -26.21 -0.69
CA ALA A 150 1.67 -27.30 0.25
C ALA A 150 1.83 -26.86 1.70
N ILE A 151 1.35 -27.68 2.61
CA ILE A 151 1.70 -27.66 4.04
C ILE A 151 2.95 -28.51 4.23
N GLY A 152 3.90 -27.99 5.00
CA GLY A 152 5.11 -28.69 5.39
C GLY A 152 5.28 -28.81 6.90
N THR A 153 6.29 -29.56 7.32
CA THR A 153 6.75 -29.59 8.70
C THR A 153 7.49 -28.29 9.07
N ASP A 154 8.11 -27.67 8.09
CA ASP A 154 8.77 -26.38 8.14
C ASP A 154 8.66 -25.67 6.77
N VAL A 155 9.31 -24.51 6.64
CA VAL A 155 9.27 -23.71 5.39
C VAL A 155 10.02 -24.40 4.24
N VAL A 156 11.05 -25.18 4.51
CA VAL A 156 11.82 -25.92 3.50
C VAL A 156 10.99 -27.06 2.91
N ASP A 157 10.33 -27.84 3.77
CA ASP A 157 9.43 -28.93 3.36
C ASP A 157 8.20 -28.38 2.60
N ALA A 158 7.60 -27.28 3.10
CA ALA A 158 6.48 -26.64 2.44
C ALA A 158 6.85 -26.14 1.04
N TRP A 159 8.01 -25.45 0.89
CA TRP A 159 8.53 -25.02 -0.40
C TRP A 159 8.79 -26.19 -1.34
N THR A 160 9.50 -27.22 -0.86
CA THR A 160 9.87 -28.37 -1.66
C THR A 160 8.64 -29.04 -2.26
N LYS A 161 7.62 -29.30 -1.44
CA LYS A 161 6.36 -29.90 -1.88
C LYS A 161 5.59 -29.02 -2.86
N ALA A 162 5.51 -27.70 -2.59
CA ALA A 162 4.84 -26.78 -3.48
C ALA A 162 5.55 -26.69 -4.84
N TYR A 163 6.88 -26.67 -4.84
CA TYR A 163 7.70 -26.67 -6.07
C TYR A 163 7.56 -27.98 -6.85
N GLU A 164 7.57 -29.14 -6.16
CA GLU A 164 7.42 -30.45 -6.80
C GLU A 164 6.05 -30.63 -7.46
N ALA A 165 5.01 -29.91 -7.02
CA ALA A 165 3.67 -29.98 -7.59
C ALA A 165 3.63 -29.56 -9.07
N ASP A 166 4.35 -28.48 -9.43
CA ASP A 166 4.49 -28.04 -10.83
C ASP A 166 5.75 -27.19 -11.02
N LYS A 167 6.86 -27.84 -11.28
CA LYS A 167 8.18 -27.20 -11.50
C LYS A 167 8.23 -26.32 -12.76
N VAL A 168 7.36 -26.55 -13.71
CA VAL A 168 7.37 -25.84 -14.99
C VAL A 168 6.60 -24.53 -14.84
N SER A 169 5.41 -24.57 -14.29
CA SER A 169 4.55 -23.40 -14.21
C SER A 169 5.04 -22.38 -13.17
N ILE A 170 5.77 -22.80 -12.15
CA ILE A 170 6.30 -21.90 -11.10
C ILE A 170 7.40 -20.95 -11.61
N PHE A 171 8.06 -21.28 -12.72
CA PHE A 171 9.08 -20.42 -13.32
C PHE A 171 8.49 -19.07 -13.73
N GLY A 172 9.08 -17.96 -13.25
CA GLY A 172 8.57 -16.61 -13.45
C GLY A 172 7.27 -16.33 -12.67
N GLY A 173 6.98 -17.14 -11.67
CA GLY A 173 5.84 -16.95 -10.77
C GLY A 173 6.19 -16.15 -9.52
N ILE A 174 5.21 -16.05 -8.64
CA ILE A 174 5.31 -15.45 -7.32
C ILE A 174 5.18 -16.52 -6.26
N VAL A 175 6.02 -16.46 -5.23
CA VAL A 175 5.99 -17.39 -4.11
C VAL A 175 5.68 -16.65 -2.83
N ALA A 176 4.76 -17.17 -2.04
CA ALA A 176 4.52 -16.69 -0.69
C ALA A 176 4.60 -17.83 0.32
N VAL A 177 5.15 -17.50 1.48
CA VAL A 177 5.25 -18.42 2.64
C VAL A 177 4.75 -17.68 3.88
N ASN A 178 4.20 -18.43 4.86
CA ASN A 178 3.74 -17.90 6.13
C ASN A 178 4.75 -18.08 7.28
N ARG A 179 6.01 -18.34 6.93
CA ARG A 179 7.16 -18.42 7.84
C ARG A 179 8.32 -17.63 7.28
N GLU A 180 9.30 -17.33 8.13
CA GLU A 180 10.52 -16.65 7.73
C GLU A 180 11.27 -17.46 6.66
N VAL A 181 11.69 -16.75 5.60
CA VAL A 181 12.55 -17.31 4.55
C VAL A 181 13.96 -17.42 5.09
N ASN A 182 14.33 -18.60 5.58
CA ASN A 182 15.67 -18.87 6.07
C ASN A 182 16.67 -19.11 4.94
N LYS A 183 17.97 -19.18 5.28
CA LYS A 183 19.03 -19.37 4.28
C LYS A 183 18.86 -20.65 3.46
N GLU A 184 18.40 -21.72 4.07
CA GLU A 184 18.24 -23.04 3.42
C GLU A 184 17.17 -22.98 2.31
N VAL A 185 15.99 -22.46 2.61
CA VAL A 185 14.94 -22.31 1.59
C VAL A 185 15.31 -21.29 0.54
N ALA A 186 16.02 -20.21 0.90
CA ALA A 186 16.51 -19.21 -0.05
C ALA A 186 17.50 -19.83 -1.07
N GLU A 187 18.41 -20.70 -0.65
CA GLU A 187 19.33 -21.40 -1.56
C GLU A 187 18.61 -22.38 -2.49
N LEU A 188 17.50 -22.98 -2.05
CA LEU A 188 16.65 -23.83 -2.90
C LEU A 188 15.86 -23.01 -3.93
N MET A 189 15.42 -21.81 -3.59
CA MET A 189 14.69 -20.91 -4.49
C MET A 189 15.60 -20.22 -5.51
N LYS A 190 16.84 -19.90 -5.15
CA LYS A 190 17.80 -19.11 -5.93
C LYS A 190 18.05 -19.58 -7.36
N PRO A 191 18.10 -20.89 -7.68
CA PRO A 191 18.29 -21.35 -9.07
C PRO A 191 17.09 -21.10 -9.99
N ILE A 192 15.93 -20.72 -9.42
CA ILE A 192 14.68 -20.59 -10.12
C ILE A 192 14.39 -19.09 -10.31
N PHE A 193 14.05 -18.70 -11.52
CA PHE A 193 13.58 -17.34 -11.74
C PHE A 193 12.19 -17.17 -11.11
N LEU A 194 12.12 -16.37 -10.07
CA LEU A 194 10.89 -15.95 -9.38
C LEU A 194 10.79 -14.43 -9.43
N GLU A 195 9.60 -13.90 -9.70
CA GLU A 195 9.41 -12.45 -9.76
C GLU A 195 9.28 -11.82 -8.38
N ILE A 196 8.66 -12.54 -7.42
CA ILE A 196 8.47 -12.08 -6.03
C ILE A 196 8.56 -13.28 -5.08
N ILE A 197 9.18 -13.05 -3.96
CA ILE A 197 9.16 -13.94 -2.80
C ILE A 197 8.75 -13.11 -1.58
#